data_ef06a5820e2c7395c2b72584ecf73081
#
_entry.id   ef06a5820e2c7395c2b72584ecf73081
#
_cell.length_a   1.000
_cell.length_b   1.000
_cell.length_c   1.000
_cell.angle_alpha   90.00
_cell.angle_beta   90.00
_cell.angle_gamma   90.00
#
_symmetry.space_group_name_H-M   'P 1'
#
loop_
_entity.id
_entity.type
_entity.pdbx_description
1 polymer ?
#
loop_
_entity_poly.entity_id
_entity_poly.type
_entity_poly.pdbx_seq_one_letter_code
_entity_poly.pdbx_strand_id
1 'polypeptide(L)'
;MFLAFLVSLWPLFAVAQSGAGTVAALVELGFENVSWAENASERVYVVENTAYRVSGVGIGVALDEIQKHGLPQEGKICRLIVLDNNVPMVSLYCKVPQDRNVARKDWNVSYDLDGSWELVKREKRHNSSLFKTDLLIYPEFSFRNSRLSVPYQVRLNMNPTLQVSLWRGGRLNAQLVIPVVNDYGYKYDDVRPGFLTLEHTVRLPYNVFVTGTVGFFNNNRSGVDLRAEWHPSGQKFWFDGRVSWTVWGEWGEWEFYNGVKNIHPFKYGYSMDEAKVTGMLG
;
A
#
# COMPACT_ATOMS: atom_id res chain seq x y z
N MET A 1 8.94 28.79 67.06
CA MET A 1 9.47 27.78 66.13
C MET A 1 8.39 27.54 65.06
N PHE A 2 8.43 28.34 63.98
CA PHE A 2 7.47 28.27 62.89
C PHE A 2 8.09 27.52 61.73
N LEU A 3 7.58 26.33 61.43
CA LEU A 3 7.96 25.54 60.25
C LEU A 3 7.17 26.07 59.06
N ALA A 4 7.79 26.76 58.15
CA ALA A 4 7.20 27.17 56.87
C ALA A 4 7.22 25.99 55.90
N PHE A 5 6.01 25.48 55.53
CA PHE A 5 5.81 24.49 54.50
C PHE A 5 5.91 25.22 53.15
N LEU A 6 7.04 25.12 52.46
CA LEU A 6 7.20 25.53 51.08
C LEU A 6 6.57 24.43 50.21
N VAL A 7 5.31 24.61 49.83
CA VAL A 7 4.70 23.88 48.72
C VAL A 7 5.27 24.42 47.45
N SER A 8 6.21 23.70 46.84
CA SER A 8 6.70 23.98 45.50
C SER A 8 5.60 23.63 44.52
N LEU A 9 4.88 24.65 44.05
CA LEU A 9 4.08 24.60 42.85
C LEU A 9 5.01 24.40 41.66
N TRP A 10 5.27 23.14 41.29
CA TRP A 10 5.79 22.86 39.97
C TRP A 10 4.65 23.16 38.98
N PRO A 11 4.85 24.10 38.02
CA PRO A 11 3.92 24.25 36.95
C PRO A 11 3.96 22.94 36.15
N LEU A 12 2.84 22.25 36.09
CA LEU A 12 2.58 21.21 35.10
C LEU A 12 2.64 21.89 33.73
N PHE A 13 3.84 22.08 33.19
CA PHE A 13 4.00 22.32 31.78
C PHE A 13 3.49 21.04 31.10
N ALA A 14 2.31 21.12 30.52
CA ALA A 14 1.89 20.16 29.50
C ALA A 14 2.97 20.23 28.42
N VAL A 15 3.94 19.32 28.48
CA VAL A 15 4.93 19.14 27.42
C VAL A 15 4.08 18.82 26.18
N ALA A 16 4.00 19.76 25.27
CA ALA A 16 3.48 19.48 23.94
C ALA A 16 4.31 18.31 23.42
N GLN A 17 3.71 17.13 23.37
CA GLN A 17 4.41 15.92 22.92
C GLN A 17 4.95 16.23 21.53
N SER A 18 6.26 16.21 21.40
CA SER A 18 6.92 16.47 20.14
C SER A 18 6.54 15.36 19.16
N GLY A 19 6.27 15.70 17.89
CA GLY A 19 6.00 14.69 16.85
C GLY A 19 7.08 13.61 16.73
N ALA A 20 8.29 13.89 17.24
CA ALA A 20 9.41 12.95 17.28
C ALA A 20 9.11 11.69 18.11
N GLY A 21 8.44 11.80 19.25
CA GLY A 21 8.08 10.63 20.07
C GLY A 21 7.09 9.72 19.36
N THR A 22 6.09 10.31 18.71
CA THR A 22 5.11 9.56 17.89
C THR A 22 5.78 8.86 16.69
N VAL A 23 6.75 9.52 16.06
CA VAL A 23 7.51 8.91 14.96
C VAL A 23 8.30 7.68 15.43
N ALA A 24 8.95 7.75 16.60
CA ALA A 24 9.65 6.60 17.16
C ALA A 24 8.68 5.43 17.42
N ALA A 25 7.52 5.69 18.01
CA ALA A 25 6.49 4.67 18.23
C ALA A 25 5.95 4.08 16.92
N LEU A 26 5.71 4.88 15.89
CA LEU A 26 5.31 4.39 14.57
C LEU A 26 6.37 3.48 13.94
N VAL A 27 7.66 3.81 14.09
CA VAL A 27 8.75 2.93 13.64
C VAL A 27 8.78 1.61 14.41
N GLU A 28 8.58 1.63 15.72
CA GLU A 28 8.49 0.42 16.56
C GLU A 28 7.29 -0.46 16.19
N LEU A 29 6.17 0.13 15.76
CA LEU A 29 5.00 -0.57 15.24
C LEU A 29 5.23 -1.17 13.84
N GLY A 30 6.40 -0.96 13.23
CA GLY A 30 6.80 -1.56 11.97
C GLY A 30 6.48 -0.72 10.73
N PHE A 31 6.03 0.52 10.89
CA PHE A 31 5.85 1.42 9.74
C PHE A 31 7.20 1.85 9.18
N GLU A 32 7.24 2.08 7.88
CA GLU A 32 8.43 2.52 7.16
C GLU A 32 8.25 3.92 6.56
N ASN A 33 9.36 4.49 6.09
CA ASN A 33 9.40 5.84 5.54
C ASN A 33 8.78 6.89 6.46
N VAL A 34 8.85 6.65 7.78
CA VAL A 34 8.21 7.51 8.77
C VAL A 34 8.93 8.85 8.85
N SER A 35 8.18 9.92 8.72
CA SER A 35 8.63 11.30 8.92
C SER A 35 7.51 12.19 9.42
N TRP A 36 7.84 13.38 9.85
CA TRP A 36 6.86 14.37 10.28
C TRP A 36 7.36 15.79 10.04
N ALA A 37 6.43 16.72 9.94
CA ALA A 37 6.68 18.15 9.92
C ALA A 37 5.55 18.90 10.59
N GLU A 38 5.80 20.09 11.05
CA GLU A 38 4.78 20.96 11.65
C GLU A 38 5.00 22.40 11.25
N ASN A 39 3.90 23.08 10.98
CA ASN A 39 3.86 24.53 10.79
C ASN A 39 2.81 25.20 11.71
N ALA A 40 2.48 26.45 11.46
CA ALA A 40 1.50 27.17 12.27
C ALA A 40 0.08 26.57 12.19
N SER A 41 -0.30 25.95 11.09
CA SER A 41 -1.67 25.49 10.81
C SER A 41 -1.86 23.98 10.93
N GLU A 42 -0.82 23.18 10.69
CA GLU A 42 -0.94 21.73 10.67
C GLU A 42 0.31 21.01 11.16
N ARG A 43 0.11 19.79 11.64
CA ARG A 43 1.13 18.76 11.85
C ARG A 43 0.87 17.61 10.90
N VAL A 44 1.88 17.21 10.14
CA VAL A 44 1.81 16.16 9.12
C VAL A 44 2.71 15.01 9.52
N TYR A 45 2.19 13.81 9.52
CA TYR A 45 2.92 12.56 9.63
C TYR A 45 2.90 11.83 8.29
N VAL A 46 3.94 11.10 8.01
CA VAL A 46 4.05 10.22 6.84
C VAL A 46 4.38 8.83 7.31
N VAL A 47 3.70 7.83 6.75
CA VAL A 47 3.98 6.41 7.00
C VAL A 47 3.84 5.61 5.71
N GLU A 48 4.55 4.50 5.64
CA GLU A 48 4.33 3.43 4.68
C GLU A 48 3.98 2.16 5.45
N ASN A 49 2.88 1.51 5.09
CA ASN A 49 2.43 0.30 5.77
C ASN A 49 3.07 -0.93 5.12
N THR A 50 4.06 -1.50 5.76
CA THR A 50 4.71 -2.75 5.38
C THR A 50 4.48 -3.87 6.40
N ALA A 51 4.06 -3.53 7.62
CA ALA A 51 3.87 -4.47 8.72
C ALA A 51 2.49 -5.17 8.71
N TYR A 52 1.46 -4.50 8.20
CA TYR A 52 0.08 -4.98 8.28
C TYR A 52 -0.44 -5.36 6.90
N ARG A 53 -0.84 -6.62 6.74
CA ARG A 53 -1.35 -7.15 5.46
C ARG A 53 -2.61 -6.41 4.97
N VAL A 54 -3.48 -6.01 5.88
CA VAL A 54 -4.69 -5.24 5.55
C VAL A 54 -4.39 -3.77 5.76
N SER A 55 -4.34 -2.98 4.69
CA SER A 55 -3.97 -1.56 4.76
C SER A 55 -4.83 -0.76 5.72
N GLY A 56 -6.14 -1.04 5.78
CA GLY A 56 -7.05 -0.38 6.72
C GLY A 56 -6.71 -0.63 8.19
N VAL A 57 -6.21 -1.84 8.52
CA VAL A 57 -5.75 -2.16 9.88
C VAL A 57 -4.49 -1.36 10.21
N GLY A 58 -3.51 -1.34 9.29
CA GLY A 58 -2.29 -0.56 9.49
C GLY A 58 -2.58 0.93 9.66
N ILE A 59 -3.42 1.51 8.80
CA ILE A 59 -3.85 2.91 8.93
C ILE A 59 -4.53 3.15 10.28
N GLY A 60 -5.41 2.25 10.70
CA GLY A 60 -6.08 2.34 12.00
C GLY A 60 -5.11 2.37 13.18
N VAL A 61 -4.09 1.50 13.16
CA VAL A 61 -3.02 1.45 14.18
C VAL A 61 -2.21 2.76 14.18
N ALA A 62 -1.84 3.27 13.01
CA ALA A 62 -1.11 4.54 12.92
C ALA A 62 -1.94 5.72 13.46
N LEU A 63 -3.22 5.78 13.12
CA LEU A 63 -4.13 6.81 13.61
C LEU A 63 -4.33 6.73 15.13
N ASP A 64 -4.46 5.53 15.67
CA ASP A 64 -4.60 5.30 17.12
C ASP A 64 -3.36 5.81 17.88
N GLU A 65 -2.16 5.50 17.38
CA GLU A 65 -0.92 6.00 17.96
C GLU A 65 -0.82 7.53 17.89
N ILE A 66 -1.14 8.12 16.74
CA ILE A 66 -1.17 9.58 16.57
C ILE A 66 -2.21 10.23 17.49
N GLN A 67 -3.39 9.62 17.68
CA GLN A 67 -4.41 10.14 18.58
C GLN A 67 -3.98 10.14 20.05
N LYS A 68 -3.23 9.12 20.46
CA LYS A 68 -2.73 8.99 21.84
C LYS A 68 -1.60 9.97 22.14
N HIS A 69 -0.67 10.12 21.24
CA HIS A 69 0.60 10.76 21.53
C HIS A 69 1.04 11.85 20.56
N GLY A 70 0.43 11.94 19.37
CA GLY A 70 0.92 12.73 18.24
C GLY A 70 0.10 13.96 17.86
N LEU A 71 -0.99 14.25 18.54
CA LEU A 71 -1.85 15.35 18.14
C LEU A 71 -1.16 16.72 18.34
N PRO A 72 -1.30 17.66 17.39
CA PRO A 72 -0.81 19.01 17.54
C PRO A 72 -1.65 19.80 18.56
N GLN A 73 -1.32 21.06 18.72
CA GLN A 73 -2.10 22.01 19.53
C GLN A 73 -3.54 22.13 19.01
N GLU A 74 -4.45 22.49 19.91
CA GLU A 74 -5.84 22.76 19.60
C GLU A 74 -6.00 23.77 18.45
N GLY A 75 -6.99 23.51 17.59
CA GLY A 75 -7.26 24.32 16.42
C GLY A 75 -6.42 24.01 15.18
N LYS A 76 -5.29 23.33 15.32
CA LYS A 76 -4.48 22.87 14.17
C LYS A 76 -5.08 21.63 13.52
N ILE A 77 -4.70 21.39 12.28
CA ILE A 77 -5.00 20.15 11.56
C ILE A 77 -3.92 19.11 11.92
N CYS A 78 -4.33 17.89 12.23
CA CYS A 78 -3.47 16.73 12.25
C CYS A 78 -3.70 15.93 10.97
N ARG A 79 -2.64 15.63 10.24
CA ARG A 79 -2.70 14.91 8.95
C ARG A 79 -1.76 13.71 8.96
N LEU A 80 -2.23 12.60 8.43
CA LEU A 80 -1.45 11.41 8.12
C LEU A 80 -1.43 11.21 6.61
N ILE A 81 -0.26 11.19 5.99
CA ILE A 81 -0.07 10.83 4.57
C ILE A 81 0.44 9.40 4.52
N VAL A 82 -0.29 8.55 3.81
CA VAL A 82 0.05 7.15 3.63
C VAL A 82 0.76 6.97 2.29
N LEU A 83 1.91 6.32 2.33
CA LEU A 83 2.69 5.99 1.14
C LEU A 83 2.43 4.53 0.71
N ASP A 84 2.58 4.27 -0.57
CA ASP A 84 2.84 2.95 -1.15
C ASP A 84 4.06 3.04 -2.04
N ASN A 85 5.07 2.23 -1.73
CA ASN A 85 6.36 2.23 -2.42
C ASN A 85 6.96 3.66 -2.56
N ASN A 86 6.97 4.40 -1.47
CA ASN A 86 7.43 5.79 -1.39
C ASN A 86 6.61 6.83 -2.19
N VAL A 87 5.47 6.46 -2.77
CA VAL A 87 4.56 7.36 -3.48
C VAL A 87 3.42 7.75 -2.53
N PRO A 88 3.12 9.06 -2.33
CA PRO A 88 2.01 9.45 -1.48
C PRO A 88 0.68 9.10 -2.16
N MET A 89 -0.12 8.25 -1.51
CA MET A 89 -1.37 7.73 -2.07
C MET A 89 -2.58 8.51 -1.55
N VAL A 90 -2.73 8.59 -0.25
CA VAL A 90 -3.92 9.13 0.40
C VAL A 90 -3.52 9.93 1.65
N SER A 91 -4.30 10.91 2.03
CA SER A 91 -4.19 11.63 3.28
C SER A 91 -5.43 11.45 4.14
N LEU A 92 -5.21 11.29 5.44
CA LEU A 92 -6.25 11.30 6.45
C LEU A 92 -6.00 12.52 7.35
N TYR A 93 -7.03 13.29 7.64
CA TYR A 93 -6.87 14.49 8.44
C TYR A 93 -8.04 14.74 9.38
N CYS A 94 -7.74 15.34 10.52
CA CYS A 94 -8.74 15.82 11.45
C CYS A 94 -8.33 17.21 11.98
N LYS A 95 -9.31 18.06 12.28
CA LYS A 95 -9.07 19.27 13.05
C LYS A 95 -9.09 18.93 14.53
N VAL A 96 -8.05 19.28 15.26
CA VAL A 96 -7.99 19.04 16.70
C VAL A 96 -8.99 19.96 17.40
N PRO A 97 -10.04 19.40 18.06
CA PRO A 97 -11.05 20.23 18.71
C PRO A 97 -10.48 20.99 19.92
N GLN A 98 -11.13 22.07 20.29
CA GLN A 98 -10.76 22.85 21.48
C GLN A 98 -11.11 22.12 22.79
N ASP A 99 -12.04 21.19 22.76
CA ASP A 99 -12.36 20.33 23.90
C ASP A 99 -11.72 18.96 23.74
N ARG A 100 -10.75 18.67 24.60
CA ARG A 100 -10.03 17.38 24.62
C ARG A 100 -10.88 16.20 25.11
N ASN A 101 -12.03 16.45 25.69
CA ASN A 101 -12.93 15.40 26.20
C ASN A 101 -13.72 14.71 25.07
N VAL A 102 -13.61 15.17 23.83
CA VAL A 102 -14.19 14.45 22.68
C VAL A 102 -13.39 13.18 22.44
N ALA A 103 -13.94 12.06 22.90
CA ALA A 103 -13.28 10.76 22.93
C ALA A 103 -12.96 10.19 21.54
N ARG A 104 -13.64 10.62 20.49
CA ARG A 104 -13.43 10.16 19.12
C ARG A 104 -13.26 11.34 18.19
N LYS A 105 -12.19 11.33 17.43
CA LYS A 105 -11.93 12.30 16.39
C LYS A 105 -12.34 11.71 15.05
N ASP A 106 -13.14 12.44 14.31
CA ASP A 106 -13.54 12.06 12.98
C ASP A 106 -12.42 12.40 12.00
N TRP A 107 -11.81 11.35 11.45
CA TRP A 107 -10.81 11.48 10.40
C TRP A 107 -11.48 11.51 9.03
N ASN A 108 -11.16 12.54 8.27
CA ASN A 108 -11.57 12.65 6.88
C ASN A 108 -10.51 12.04 5.99
N VAL A 109 -10.93 11.34 4.95
CA VAL A 109 -10.03 10.74 3.95
C VAL A 109 -10.06 11.62 2.70
N SER A 110 -8.90 11.91 2.15
CA SER A 110 -8.76 12.69 0.92
C SER A 110 -7.59 12.19 0.09
N TYR A 111 -7.76 12.18 -1.21
CA TYR A 111 -6.64 12.00 -2.14
C TYR A 111 -5.88 13.32 -2.35
N ASP A 112 -6.47 14.47 -2.03
CA ASP A 112 -5.76 15.74 -2.05
C ASP A 112 -4.76 15.82 -0.91
N LEU A 113 -3.58 16.32 -1.22
CA LEU A 113 -2.53 16.53 -0.23
C LEU A 113 -2.49 17.98 0.29
N ASP A 114 -3.28 18.89 -0.28
CA ASP A 114 -3.49 20.29 0.15
C ASP A 114 -2.18 21.05 0.46
N GLY A 115 -1.10 20.76 -0.26
CA GLY A 115 0.21 21.35 0.00
C GLY A 115 0.98 20.73 1.18
N SER A 116 0.35 19.87 1.98
CA SER A 116 0.98 19.22 3.14
C SER A 116 2.15 18.30 2.74
N TRP A 117 2.10 17.75 1.53
CA TRP A 117 3.22 16.99 0.98
C TRP A 117 4.46 17.85 0.78
N GLU A 118 4.31 19.09 0.34
CA GLU A 118 5.43 20.02 0.17
C GLU A 118 6.13 20.32 1.51
N LEU A 119 5.37 20.37 2.60
CA LEU A 119 5.89 20.60 3.94
C LEU A 119 6.80 19.44 4.40
N VAL A 120 6.43 18.17 4.09
CA VAL A 120 7.07 17.00 4.69
C VAL A 120 7.96 16.21 3.72
N LYS A 121 7.85 16.42 2.40
CA LYS A 121 8.57 15.61 1.39
C LYS A 121 10.09 15.67 1.47
N ARG A 122 10.64 16.74 2.03
CA ARG A 122 12.09 16.97 2.19
C ARG A 122 12.59 16.63 3.57
N GLU A 123 11.70 16.33 4.50
CA GLU A 123 12.07 15.96 5.85
C GLU A 123 12.79 14.62 5.88
N LYS A 124 13.73 14.51 6.81
CA LYS A 124 14.48 13.27 7.00
C LYS A 124 13.54 12.16 7.45
N ARG A 125 13.56 11.05 6.74
CA ARG A 125 12.88 9.83 7.15
C ARG A 125 13.67 9.12 8.23
N HIS A 126 12.97 8.60 9.22
CA HIS A 126 13.60 7.89 10.35
C HIS A 126 14.03 6.47 9.98
N ASN A 127 13.38 5.89 8.98
CA ASN A 127 13.72 4.61 8.39
C ASN A 127 13.40 4.62 6.89
N SER A 128 13.75 3.54 6.18
CA SER A 128 13.54 3.44 4.72
C SER A 128 13.02 2.06 4.36
N SER A 129 12.09 2.01 3.41
CA SER A 129 11.65 0.77 2.77
C SER A 129 12.52 0.35 1.58
N LEU A 130 13.44 1.21 1.13
CA LEU A 130 14.28 0.91 -0.04
C LEU A 130 15.17 -0.30 0.18
N PHE A 131 15.19 -1.19 -0.81
CA PHE A 131 15.92 -2.47 -0.82
C PHE A 131 15.50 -3.45 0.27
N LYS A 132 14.41 -3.17 0.99
CA LYS A 132 13.80 -4.16 1.85
C LYS A 132 13.01 -5.16 1.03
N THR A 133 13.02 -6.37 1.55
CA THR A 133 12.43 -7.52 0.91
C THR A 133 11.27 -8.02 1.74
N ASP A 134 10.10 -8.08 1.13
CA ASP A 134 8.89 -8.65 1.71
C ASP A 134 8.64 -10.03 1.11
N LEU A 135 8.43 -11.02 1.96
CA LEU A 135 8.01 -12.36 1.55
C LEU A 135 6.55 -12.58 1.91
N LEU A 136 5.73 -12.71 0.90
CA LEU A 136 4.31 -12.96 1.02
C LEU A 136 3.98 -14.37 0.55
N ILE A 137 3.07 -15.06 1.23
CA ILE A 137 2.60 -16.38 0.80
C ILE A 137 1.12 -16.27 0.47
N TYR A 138 0.78 -16.52 -0.79
CA TYR A 138 -0.59 -16.48 -1.28
C TYR A 138 -1.10 -17.90 -1.52
N PRO A 139 -2.00 -18.45 -0.68
CA PRO A 139 -2.72 -19.66 -1.01
C PRO A 139 -3.68 -19.39 -2.17
N GLU A 140 -3.57 -20.17 -3.23
CA GLU A 140 -4.46 -20.14 -4.38
C GLU A 140 -5.29 -21.43 -4.40
N PHE A 141 -6.56 -21.29 -4.16
CA PHE A 141 -7.51 -22.40 -4.26
C PHE A 141 -8.33 -22.24 -5.53
N SER A 142 -8.38 -23.31 -6.34
CA SER A 142 -9.24 -23.36 -7.51
C SER A 142 -10.00 -24.69 -7.58
N PHE A 143 -11.20 -24.58 -8.05
CA PHE A 143 -12.13 -25.68 -8.18
C PHE A 143 -12.71 -25.70 -9.61
N ARG A 144 -12.79 -26.88 -10.18
CA ARG A 144 -13.31 -27.08 -11.53
C ARG A 144 -14.21 -28.31 -11.57
N ASN A 145 -15.35 -28.17 -12.26
CA ASN A 145 -16.24 -29.26 -12.60
C ASN A 145 -16.31 -29.36 -14.13
N SER A 146 -15.45 -30.18 -14.75
CA SER A 146 -15.27 -30.17 -16.20
C SER A 146 -15.49 -31.52 -16.88
N ARG A 147 -15.54 -32.61 -16.15
CA ARG A 147 -15.69 -33.96 -16.73
C ARG A 147 -16.63 -34.81 -15.89
N LEU A 148 -17.54 -35.55 -16.55
CA LEU A 148 -18.45 -36.49 -15.89
C LEU A 148 -17.71 -37.64 -15.18
N SER A 149 -16.54 -38.06 -15.68
CA SER A 149 -15.70 -39.12 -15.10
C SER A 149 -14.94 -38.68 -13.84
N VAL A 150 -14.69 -37.35 -13.68
CA VAL A 150 -14.06 -36.75 -12.51
C VAL A 150 -14.80 -35.43 -12.25
N PRO A 151 -15.95 -35.49 -11.56
CA PRO A 151 -16.85 -34.35 -11.46
C PRO A 151 -16.26 -33.19 -10.65
N TYR A 152 -15.36 -33.48 -9.73
CA TYR A 152 -14.73 -32.48 -8.88
C TYR A 152 -13.22 -32.57 -8.98
N GLN A 153 -12.60 -31.49 -9.43
CA GLN A 153 -11.15 -31.33 -9.48
C GLN A 153 -10.75 -30.13 -8.64
N VAL A 154 -9.81 -30.34 -7.76
CA VAL A 154 -9.30 -29.32 -6.83
C VAL A 154 -7.84 -29.04 -7.15
N ARG A 155 -7.46 -27.78 -7.04
CA ARG A 155 -6.06 -27.37 -7.05
C ARG A 155 -5.83 -26.39 -5.90
N LEU A 156 -4.82 -26.69 -5.09
CA LEU A 156 -4.31 -25.81 -4.05
C LEU A 156 -2.84 -25.55 -4.34
N ASN A 157 -2.50 -24.31 -4.57
CA ASN A 157 -1.11 -23.86 -4.68
C ASN A 157 -0.76 -22.98 -3.49
N MET A 158 0.52 -23.03 -3.10
CA MET A 158 1.15 -22.00 -2.26
C MET A 158 2.06 -21.18 -3.14
N ASN A 159 1.80 -19.87 -3.19
CA ASN A 159 2.51 -18.96 -4.10
C ASN A 159 3.38 -17.98 -3.29
N PRO A 160 4.61 -18.38 -2.86
CA PRO A 160 5.54 -17.45 -2.26
C PRO A 160 5.90 -16.37 -3.27
N THR A 161 5.76 -15.13 -2.83
CA THR A 161 6.01 -13.93 -3.62
C THR A 161 7.01 -13.06 -2.90
N LEU A 162 8.10 -12.76 -3.56
CA LEU A 162 9.12 -11.83 -3.13
C LEU A 162 8.83 -10.45 -3.72
N GLN A 163 8.79 -9.42 -2.88
CA GLN A 163 8.66 -8.02 -3.30
C GLN A 163 9.85 -7.25 -2.80
N VAL A 164 10.46 -6.44 -3.66
CA VAL A 164 11.61 -5.59 -3.32
C VAL A 164 11.36 -4.18 -3.81
N SER A 165 11.33 -3.21 -2.90
CA SER A 165 11.28 -1.79 -3.24
C SER A 165 12.64 -1.32 -3.71
N LEU A 166 12.80 -0.94 -4.99
CA LEU A 166 14.08 -0.59 -5.58
C LEU A 166 14.36 0.92 -5.55
N TRP A 167 13.33 1.72 -5.85
CA TRP A 167 13.37 3.18 -5.82
C TRP A 167 11.96 3.71 -5.58
N ARG A 168 11.81 5.01 -5.45
CA ARG A 168 10.50 5.62 -5.27
C ARG A 168 9.55 5.26 -6.41
N GLY A 169 8.50 4.54 -6.09
CA GLY A 169 7.52 4.01 -7.04
C GLY A 169 7.96 2.75 -7.78
N GLY A 170 9.24 2.33 -7.67
CA GLY A 170 9.78 1.16 -8.36
C GLY A 170 9.82 -0.09 -7.48
N ARG A 171 9.17 -1.18 -7.91
CA ARG A 171 9.08 -2.46 -7.21
C ARG A 171 9.38 -3.62 -8.12
N LEU A 172 10.20 -4.54 -7.66
CA LEU A 172 10.41 -5.85 -8.28
C LEU A 172 9.52 -6.86 -7.56
N ASN A 173 8.79 -7.65 -8.32
CA ASN A 173 7.96 -8.73 -7.80
C ASN A 173 8.36 -10.04 -8.48
N ALA A 174 8.59 -11.08 -7.69
CA ALA A 174 8.90 -12.43 -8.16
C ALA A 174 8.06 -13.46 -7.40
N GLN A 175 7.40 -14.35 -8.11
CA GLN A 175 6.53 -15.36 -7.54
C GLN A 175 6.89 -16.75 -8.05
N LEU A 176 6.85 -17.73 -7.15
CA LEU A 176 6.81 -19.16 -7.49
C LEU A 176 5.40 -19.70 -7.26
N VAL A 177 5.02 -20.70 -8.04
CA VAL A 177 3.80 -21.46 -7.83
C VAL A 177 4.21 -22.86 -7.39
N ILE A 178 3.86 -23.22 -6.16
CA ILE A 178 4.16 -24.51 -5.56
C ILE A 178 2.84 -25.26 -5.42
N PRO A 179 2.59 -26.31 -6.24
CA PRO A 179 1.39 -27.14 -6.12
C PRO A 179 1.44 -27.97 -4.83
N VAL A 180 0.37 -27.94 -4.05
CA VAL A 180 0.19 -28.73 -2.83
C VAL A 180 -0.82 -29.85 -3.08
N VAL A 181 -1.92 -29.53 -3.78
CA VAL A 181 -2.92 -30.48 -4.24
C VAL A 181 -3.22 -30.17 -5.69
N ASN A 182 -3.22 -31.18 -6.57
CA ASN A 182 -3.51 -30.97 -7.98
C ASN A 182 -4.25 -32.16 -8.59
N ASP A 183 -5.53 -31.93 -8.91
CA ASP A 183 -6.34 -32.88 -9.70
C ASP A 183 -6.45 -32.45 -11.18
N TYR A 184 -5.76 -31.37 -11.59
CA TYR A 184 -5.89 -30.80 -12.94
C TYR A 184 -5.03 -31.49 -14.00
N GLY A 185 -4.10 -32.36 -13.56
CA GLY A 185 -3.23 -33.14 -14.41
C GLY A 185 -1.76 -32.73 -14.33
N TYR A 186 -0.89 -33.63 -14.83
CA TYR A 186 0.57 -33.59 -14.68
C TYR A 186 1.25 -32.24 -15.02
N LYS A 187 0.69 -31.47 -15.94
CA LYS A 187 1.22 -30.16 -16.32
C LYS A 187 1.26 -29.14 -15.15
N TYR A 188 0.58 -29.41 -14.07
CA TYR A 188 0.46 -28.53 -12.90
C TYR A 188 1.08 -29.12 -11.65
N ASP A 189 1.81 -30.25 -11.76
CA ASP A 189 2.41 -30.94 -10.61
C ASP A 189 3.75 -30.35 -10.20
N ASP A 190 4.42 -29.65 -11.10
CA ASP A 190 5.76 -29.13 -10.86
C ASP A 190 5.75 -27.71 -10.31
N VAL A 191 6.78 -27.38 -9.52
CA VAL A 191 7.08 -26.01 -9.11
C VAL A 191 7.46 -25.21 -10.34
N ARG A 192 6.79 -24.07 -10.53
CA ARG A 192 6.96 -23.23 -11.71
C ARG A 192 7.00 -21.75 -11.37
N PRO A 193 7.56 -20.91 -12.24
CA PRO A 193 7.47 -19.47 -12.09
C PRO A 193 6.00 -19.01 -12.15
N GLY A 194 5.61 -18.14 -11.25
CA GLY A 194 4.32 -17.44 -11.28
C GLY A 194 4.41 -16.19 -12.11
N PHE A 195 5.14 -15.18 -11.63
CA PHE A 195 5.45 -13.97 -12.36
C PHE A 195 6.83 -13.41 -11.95
N LEU A 196 7.41 -12.62 -12.83
CA LEU A 196 8.60 -11.81 -12.56
C LEU A 196 8.39 -10.46 -13.22
N THR A 197 8.10 -9.44 -12.44
CA THR A 197 7.70 -8.12 -12.95
C THR A 197 8.45 -7.00 -12.27
N LEU A 198 8.76 -5.99 -13.07
CA LEU A 198 9.23 -4.69 -12.61
C LEU A 198 8.09 -3.69 -12.81
N GLU A 199 7.69 -3.05 -11.74
CA GLU A 199 6.62 -2.06 -11.76
C GLU A 199 7.15 -0.68 -11.36
N HIS A 200 6.54 0.37 -11.91
CA HIS A 200 6.80 1.74 -11.51
C HIS A 200 5.51 2.53 -11.45
N THR A 201 5.25 3.09 -10.26
CA THR A 201 4.08 3.93 -9.99
C THR A 201 4.49 5.38 -9.82
N VAL A 202 3.78 6.27 -10.48
CA VAL A 202 3.93 7.72 -10.33
C VAL A 202 2.60 8.35 -9.97
N ARG A 203 2.65 9.35 -9.10
CA ARG A 203 1.53 10.25 -8.86
C ARG A 203 1.70 11.49 -9.70
N LEU A 204 0.70 11.76 -10.53
CA LEU A 204 0.58 12.97 -11.36
C LEU A 204 -0.34 14.01 -10.66
N PRO A 205 -0.38 15.27 -11.14
CA PRO A 205 -1.36 16.24 -10.69
C PRO A 205 -2.81 15.74 -10.79
N TYR A 206 -3.70 16.38 -10.04
CA TYR A 206 -5.15 16.08 -10.01
C TYR A 206 -5.48 14.67 -9.51
N ASN A 207 -4.64 14.09 -8.64
CA ASN A 207 -4.83 12.77 -8.04
C ASN A 207 -4.90 11.63 -9.07
N VAL A 208 -4.12 11.75 -10.13
CA VAL A 208 -3.93 10.68 -11.12
C VAL A 208 -2.73 9.85 -10.71
N PHE A 209 -2.91 8.53 -10.67
CA PHE A 209 -1.86 7.56 -10.43
C PHE A 209 -1.66 6.73 -11.69
N VAL A 210 -0.43 6.58 -12.12
CA VAL A 210 -0.10 5.76 -13.29
C VAL A 210 0.92 4.73 -12.87
N THR A 211 0.61 3.45 -13.14
CA THR A 211 1.49 2.32 -12.87
C THR A 211 1.81 1.62 -14.18
N GLY A 212 3.09 1.57 -14.51
CA GLY A 212 3.60 0.76 -15.60
C GLY A 212 4.27 -0.50 -15.07
N THR A 213 3.97 -1.65 -15.63
CA THR A 213 4.55 -2.94 -15.25
C THR A 213 5.11 -3.63 -16.49
N VAL A 214 6.33 -4.13 -16.42
CA VAL A 214 6.97 -4.91 -17.49
C VAL A 214 7.50 -6.21 -16.91
N GLY A 215 7.44 -7.28 -17.69
CA GLY A 215 8.00 -8.56 -17.29
C GLY A 215 7.19 -9.77 -17.73
N PHE A 216 7.33 -10.82 -16.96
CA PHE A 216 6.64 -12.09 -17.13
C PHE A 216 5.44 -12.15 -16.20
N PHE A 217 4.28 -12.37 -16.77
CA PHE A 217 3.02 -12.47 -16.05
C PHE A 217 2.56 -13.92 -15.96
N ASN A 218 1.62 -14.19 -15.06
CA ASN A 218 1.00 -15.51 -14.96
C ASN A 218 0.45 -15.99 -16.30
N ASN A 219 0.28 -17.31 -16.44
CA ASN A 219 -0.23 -17.96 -17.64
C ASN A 219 0.66 -17.79 -18.89
N ASN A 220 1.98 -17.84 -18.69
CA ASN A 220 2.96 -17.77 -19.79
C ASN A 220 2.82 -16.52 -20.66
N ARG A 221 2.59 -15.38 -20.06
CA ARG A 221 2.51 -14.10 -20.76
C ARG A 221 3.69 -13.21 -20.39
N SER A 222 4.27 -12.56 -21.38
CA SER A 222 5.30 -11.55 -21.17
C SER A 222 4.93 -10.27 -21.92
N GLY A 223 5.31 -9.13 -21.39
CA GLY A 223 5.00 -7.84 -22.03
C GLY A 223 4.95 -6.68 -21.07
N VAL A 224 4.03 -5.77 -21.37
CA VAL A 224 3.84 -4.51 -20.65
C VAL A 224 2.37 -4.37 -20.24
N ASP A 225 2.17 -3.82 -19.06
CA ASP A 225 0.87 -3.45 -18.51
C ASP A 225 0.90 -2.00 -18.05
N LEU A 226 -0.11 -1.24 -18.38
CA LEU A 226 -0.28 0.14 -17.96
C LEU A 226 -1.63 0.31 -17.31
N ARG A 227 -1.62 0.81 -16.06
CA ARG A 227 -2.82 1.13 -15.29
C ARG A 227 -2.82 2.61 -14.95
N ALA A 228 -3.97 3.25 -15.07
CA ALA A 228 -4.18 4.61 -14.64
C ALA A 228 -5.41 4.69 -13.75
N GLU A 229 -5.27 5.32 -12.59
CA GLU A 229 -6.35 5.58 -11.63
C GLU A 229 -6.49 7.08 -11.43
N TRP A 230 -7.71 7.56 -11.43
CA TRP A 230 -8.01 8.96 -11.17
C TRP A 230 -9.03 9.10 -10.05
N HIS A 231 -8.67 9.85 -9.03
CA HIS A 231 -9.48 10.15 -7.86
C HIS A 231 -9.83 11.64 -7.84
N PRO A 232 -10.94 12.07 -8.46
CA PRO A 232 -11.33 13.47 -8.50
C PRO A 232 -11.50 14.06 -7.10
N SER A 233 -11.01 15.28 -6.90
CA SER A 233 -11.10 15.98 -5.61
C SER A 233 -12.54 16.15 -5.15
N GLY A 234 -12.80 15.83 -3.87
CA GLY A 234 -14.12 15.97 -3.26
C GLY A 234 -15.20 15.01 -3.77
N GLN A 235 -14.85 14.04 -4.61
CA GLN A 235 -15.78 13.05 -5.14
C GLN A 235 -15.67 11.71 -4.42
N LYS A 236 -16.79 10.95 -4.39
CA LYS A 236 -16.86 9.60 -3.81
C LYS A 236 -16.62 8.48 -4.84
N PHE A 237 -16.34 8.82 -6.08
CA PHE A 237 -16.07 7.88 -7.16
C PHE A 237 -14.66 8.10 -7.72
N TRP A 238 -14.13 7.07 -8.33
CA TRP A 238 -12.85 7.11 -9.06
C TRP A 238 -13.00 6.38 -10.38
N PHE A 239 -12.04 6.62 -11.26
CA PHE A 239 -11.92 5.91 -12.52
C PHE A 239 -10.64 5.08 -12.51
N ASP A 240 -10.72 3.85 -12.99
CA ASP A 240 -9.60 2.94 -13.18
C ASP A 240 -9.63 2.44 -14.63
N GLY A 241 -8.51 2.56 -15.32
CA GLY A 241 -8.32 2.06 -16.68
C GLY A 241 -7.02 1.26 -16.76
N ARG A 242 -7.07 0.10 -17.43
CA ARG A 242 -5.93 -0.78 -17.61
C ARG A 242 -5.80 -1.22 -19.05
N VAL A 243 -4.58 -1.15 -19.58
CA VAL A 243 -4.23 -1.64 -20.92
C VAL A 243 -3.03 -2.56 -20.78
N SER A 244 -3.16 -3.79 -21.25
CA SER A 244 -2.08 -4.77 -21.25
C SER A 244 -1.71 -5.17 -22.67
N TRP A 245 -0.41 -5.18 -22.93
CA TRP A 245 0.18 -5.59 -24.19
C TRP A 245 1.11 -6.75 -23.95
N THR A 246 0.62 -7.96 -24.15
CA THR A 246 1.36 -9.17 -23.80
C THR A 246 1.40 -10.17 -24.95
N VAL A 247 2.49 -10.89 -25.02
CA VAL A 247 2.69 -12.05 -25.92
C VAL A 247 2.71 -13.32 -25.10
N TRP A 248 2.33 -14.43 -25.70
CA TRP A 248 2.39 -15.72 -25.06
C TRP A 248 3.80 -16.32 -25.19
N GLY A 249 4.32 -16.95 -24.14
CA GLY A 249 5.64 -17.58 -24.09
C GLY A 249 5.66 -18.76 -23.12
N GLU A 250 6.64 -19.65 -23.25
CA GLU A 250 6.73 -20.88 -22.44
C GLU A 250 7.63 -20.74 -21.20
N TRP A 251 7.78 -19.52 -20.67
CA TRP A 251 8.65 -19.27 -19.53
C TRP A 251 8.23 -20.02 -18.24
N GLY A 252 6.97 -20.46 -18.15
CA GLY A 252 6.45 -21.28 -17.05
C GLY A 252 7.12 -22.66 -16.92
N GLU A 253 7.87 -23.10 -17.94
CA GLU A 253 8.68 -24.32 -17.93
C GLU A 253 10.17 -24.01 -17.68
N TRP A 254 10.49 -22.82 -17.16
CA TRP A 254 11.85 -22.30 -16.94
C TRP A 254 12.64 -22.08 -18.24
N GLU A 255 12.00 -22.20 -19.39
CA GLU A 255 12.59 -21.96 -20.70
C GLU A 255 12.45 -20.50 -21.12
N PHE A 256 13.24 -19.61 -20.55
CA PHE A 256 13.21 -18.18 -20.83
C PHE A 256 13.63 -17.80 -22.26
N TYR A 257 14.26 -18.71 -23.01
CA TYR A 257 14.82 -18.45 -24.32
C TYR A 257 13.94 -18.85 -25.51
N ASN A 258 13.01 -19.74 -25.33
CA ASN A 258 12.20 -20.26 -26.44
C ASN A 258 10.87 -19.52 -26.63
N GLY A 259 10.63 -18.48 -25.83
CA GLY A 259 9.35 -17.80 -25.75
C GLY A 259 8.90 -16.98 -26.96
N VAL A 260 9.70 -16.87 -28.03
CA VAL A 260 9.37 -16.02 -29.18
C VAL A 260 9.08 -16.84 -30.44
N LYS A 261 8.83 -18.13 -30.35
CA LYS A 261 8.53 -18.94 -31.55
C LYS A 261 7.20 -18.64 -32.22
N ASN A 262 6.25 -18.01 -31.54
CA ASN A 262 4.97 -17.61 -32.13
C ASN A 262 4.52 -16.26 -31.56
N ILE A 263 4.90 -15.21 -32.21
CA ILE A 263 4.29 -13.87 -31.99
C ILE A 263 2.87 -13.95 -32.56
N HIS A 264 1.91 -14.29 -31.73
CA HIS A 264 0.52 -14.07 -32.09
C HIS A 264 0.19 -12.59 -31.92
N PRO A 265 -0.25 -11.90 -32.96
CA PRO A 265 -0.57 -10.50 -32.88
C PRO A 265 -1.73 -10.31 -31.89
N PHE A 266 -1.47 -9.49 -30.90
CA PHE A 266 -2.37 -8.74 -30.06
C PHE A 266 -3.76 -9.34 -29.78
N LYS A 267 -3.97 -9.89 -28.57
CA LYS A 267 -5.31 -9.85 -27.97
C LYS A 267 -5.40 -8.60 -27.12
N TYR A 268 -6.21 -7.65 -27.56
CA TYR A 268 -6.66 -6.56 -26.73
C TYR A 268 -7.49 -7.15 -25.60
N GLY A 269 -7.04 -7.00 -24.38
CA GLY A 269 -7.86 -7.22 -23.22
C GLY A 269 -8.32 -5.87 -22.70
N TYR A 270 -9.48 -5.41 -23.09
CA TYR A 270 -10.19 -4.41 -22.31
C TYR A 270 -10.70 -5.14 -21.08
N SER A 271 -10.08 -4.96 -19.95
CA SER A 271 -10.74 -5.09 -18.68
C SER A 271 -11.23 -3.69 -18.33
N MET A 272 -12.35 -3.30 -18.89
CA MET A 272 -13.24 -2.42 -18.15
C MET A 272 -13.79 -3.30 -17.03
N ASP A 273 -13.09 -3.40 -15.93
CA ASP A 273 -13.76 -3.69 -14.69
C ASP A 273 -14.84 -2.64 -14.59
N GLU A 274 -16.11 -3.10 -14.59
CA GLU A 274 -17.29 -2.28 -14.45
C GLU A 274 -16.94 -1.21 -13.42
N ALA A 275 -17.25 0.04 -13.74
CA ALA A 275 -17.08 1.15 -12.82
C ALA A 275 -17.74 0.73 -11.51
N LYS A 276 -16.98 0.11 -10.63
CA LYS A 276 -17.43 -0.25 -9.30
C LYS A 276 -17.56 1.07 -8.58
N VAL A 277 -18.77 1.64 -8.67
CA VAL A 277 -19.22 2.65 -7.74
C VAL A 277 -19.32 1.94 -6.39
N THR A 278 -18.20 1.69 -5.77
CA THR A 278 -18.17 1.33 -4.37
C THR A 278 -18.33 2.62 -3.61
N GLY A 279 -19.57 2.94 -3.29
CA GLY A 279 -19.84 3.89 -2.24
C GLY A 279 -19.17 3.35 -0.97
N MET A 280 -18.13 4.00 -0.48
CA MET A 280 -17.78 3.89 0.92
C MET A 280 -18.93 4.54 1.68
N LEU A 281 -19.83 3.73 2.20
CA LEU A 281 -20.70 4.13 3.27
C LEU A 281 -19.85 4.26 4.52
N GLY A 282 -19.63 5.51 4.91
CA GLY A 282 -18.99 5.88 6.17
C GLY A 282 -19.86 5.63 7.38
#